data_a993b95e240e8cd041c7c73087e7ddb4
#
_entry.id   a993b95e240e8cd041c7c73087e7ddb4
#
_cell.length_a   1.000
_cell.length_b   1.000
_cell.length_c   1.000
_cell.angle_alpha   90.00
_cell.angle_beta   90.00
_cell.angle_gamma   90.00
#
_symmetry.space_group_name_H-M   'P 1'
#
loop_
_entity.id
_entity.type
_entity.pdbx_description
1 polymer ?
#
loop_
_entity_poly.entity_id
_entity_poly.type
_entity_poly.pdbx_seq_one_letter_code
_entity_poly.pdbx_strand_id
1 'polypeptide(L)'
;EKMNFRCYIYVDLGWRHEYCGLFSLEYRGVTWYFADNERYFRRRGLYGDMDDGERFAFFSKAAVALLPHLAEYPNVVHCNDWQTALVPVYLRDAGNDLPVVFTIHNVEYQGKYGPETVEDLFGLNRGWYDGGILRMDGCVNLMKGAMLTANAVTTVSPTYAAQLHDPAYACGLEQVVHLIDYKLSGVLNGLDIESYNPAHDGSLPRTFDPDHMEGKAVCKAELQRQLGLAQEPDTPLMAIVSRLVGHKGMDLVCQGLEGLMAAGCQLVVLGQGESQFEDAFRWAQNRWPGRVSAQITYSDNLSRRIYGAADLFLMPSRSEPCGLSQLIAMRYGAVPIVRQTGGLNDTVRSCQVGQPDGNGYVFSGCTAHDLCQTVGQAVGLYRGDRMGFDTVRRRGMTEDFSWNRSAGAYRRIYQDLSRRNH
;
A
#
# COMPACT_ATOMS: atom_id res chain seq x y z
N GLU A 1 17.06 -19.58 11.72
CA GLU A 1 16.72 -19.38 13.14
C GLU A 1 15.61 -20.35 13.52
N LYS A 2 15.70 -20.95 14.74
CA LYS A 2 14.69 -21.92 15.18
C LYS A 2 13.60 -21.17 15.94
N MET A 3 12.33 -21.35 15.51
CA MET A 3 11.18 -20.94 16.32
C MET A 3 11.08 -21.77 17.59
N ASN A 4 10.73 -21.13 18.69
CA ASN A 4 10.53 -21.77 19.99
C ASN A 4 9.05 -22.07 20.17
N PHE A 5 8.71 -23.35 20.35
CA PHE A 5 7.36 -23.74 20.75
C PHE A 5 7.08 -23.26 22.18
N ARG A 6 5.94 -22.61 22.41
CA ARG A 6 5.51 -22.09 23.71
C ARG A 6 4.44 -22.97 24.35
N CYS A 7 3.33 -23.11 23.67
CA CYS A 7 2.19 -23.92 24.10
C CYS A 7 1.28 -24.22 22.90
N TYR A 8 0.22 -24.95 23.15
CA TYR A 8 -0.92 -25.03 22.27
C TYR A 8 -2.22 -24.77 23.05
N ILE A 9 -3.21 -24.31 22.35
CA ILE A 9 -4.59 -24.13 22.82
C ILE A 9 -5.55 -24.72 21.79
N TYR A 10 -6.80 -24.85 22.17
CA TYR A 10 -7.89 -25.06 21.22
C TYR A 10 -8.73 -23.79 21.11
N VAL A 11 -9.16 -23.47 19.92
CA VAL A 11 -9.96 -22.28 19.59
C VAL A 11 -11.33 -22.76 19.15
N ASP A 12 -12.36 -22.35 19.89
CA ASP A 12 -13.75 -22.64 19.53
C ASP A 12 -14.28 -21.57 18.59
N LEU A 13 -14.74 -22.00 17.40
CA LEU A 13 -15.31 -21.14 16.38
C LEU A 13 -16.66 -21.71 15.92
N GLY A 14 -17.75 -21.26 16.54
CA GLY A 14 -19.05 -21.90 16.41
C GLY A 14 -18.98 -23.33 16.97
N TRP A 15 -19.28 -24.32 16.11
CA TRP A 15 -19.19 -25.75 16.46
C TRP A 15 -17.80 -26.37 16.25
N ARG A 16 -16.86 -25.59 15.67
CA ARG A 16 -15.49 -26.05 15.39
C ARG A 16 -14.62 -25.93 16.63
N HIS A 17 -13.77 -26.93 16.85
CA HIS A 17 -12.80 -26.98 17.94
C HIS A 17 -11.41 -27.22 17.33
N GLU A 18 -10.67 -26.14 17.07
CA GLU A 18 -9.49 -26.19 16.23
C GLU A 18 -8.20 -25.98 17.05
N TYR A 19 -7.20 -26.79 16.77
CA TYR A 19 -5.85 -26.66 17.33
C TYR A 19 -5.22 -25.33 16.94
N CYS A 20 -4.50 -24.71 17.87
CA CYS A 20 -3.65 -23.56 17.63
C CYS A 20 -2.35 -23.66 18.44
N GLY A 21 -1.23 -23.90 17.77
CA GLY A 21 0.09 -23.83 18.36
C GLY A 21 0.61 -22.40 18.47
N LEU A 22 1.28 -22.07 19.56
CA LEU A 22 1.99 -20.80 19.72
C LEU A 22 3.50 -21.04 19.64
N PHE A 23 4.12 -20.40 18.65
CA PHE A 23 5.57 -20.34 18.49
C PHE A 23 6.06 -18.91 18.66
N SER A 24 7.31 -18.74 19.05
CA SER A 24 7.94 -17.42 19.12
C SER A 24 9.35 -17.41 18.54
N LEU A 25 9.76 -16.24 18.07
CA LEU A 25 11.09 -15.96 17.54
C LEU A 25 11.51 -14.55 17.96
N GLU A 26 12.70 -14.41 18.51
CA GLU A 26 13.31 -13.09 18.71
C GLU A 26 14.05 -12.67 17.43
N TYR A 27 13.63 -11.56 16.85
CA TYR A 27 14.28 -11.02 15.66
C TYR A 27 14.37 -9.50 15.72
N ARG A 28 15.57 -8.96 15.65
CA ARG A 28 15.86 -7.51 15.69
C ARG A 28 15.25 -6.79 16.90
N GLY A 29 15.26 -7.44 18.08
CA GLY A 29 14.73 -6.85 19.32
C GLY A 29 13.20 -6.86 19.41
N VAL A 30 12.52 -7.59 18.54
CA VAL A 30 11.06 -7.81 18.56
C VAL A 30 10.76 -9.28 18.75
N THR A 31 9.86 -9.60 19.66
CA THR A 31 9.33 -10.97 19.81
C THR A 31 8.23 -11.20 18.79
N TRP A 32 8.48 -12.06 17.83
CA TRP A 32 7.51 -12.51 16.84
C TRP A 32 6.76 -13.73 17.40
N TYR A 33 5.43 -13.66 17.37
CA TYR A 33 4.57 -14.77 17.73
C TYR A 33 3.85 -15.31 16.50
N PHE A 34 3.78 -16.64 16.39
CA PHE A 34 3.16 -17.34 15.28
C PHE A 34 2.05 -18.24 15.80
N ALA A 35 0.83 -18.02 15.28
CA ALA A 35 -0.29 -18.92 15.47
C ALA A 35 -0.21 -20.03 14.42
N ASP A 36 0.04 -21.26 14.86
CA ASP A 36 0.21 -22.41 13.98
C ASP A 36 -1.08 -23.22 13.87
N ASN A 37 -1.55 -23.36 12.65
CA ASN A 37 -2.62 -24.28 12.25
C ASN A 37 -2.45 -24.65 10.79
N GLU A 38 -2.10 -25.91 10.49
CA GLU A 38 -1.87 -26.35 9.10
C GLU A 38 -3.13 -26.27 8.23
N ARG A 39 -4.31 -26.55 8.79
CA ARG A 39 -5.57 -26.52 8.05
C ARG A 39 -5.82 -25.14 7.42
N TYR A 40 -5.60 -24.08 8.19
CA TYR A 40 -5.89 -22.72 7.73
C TYR A 40 -4.70 -22.03 7.05
N PHE A 41 -3.45 -22.34 7.44
CA PHE A 41 -2.30 -21.52 7.02
C PHE A 41 -1.32 -22.22 6.08
N ARG A 42 -1.41 -23.55 5.90
CA ARG A 42 -0.56 -24.26 4.91
C ARG A 42 -1.15 -24.11 3.51
N ARG A 43 -0.99 -22.94 2.91
CA ARG A 43 -1.58 -22.56 1.62
C ARG A 43 -0.56 -21.91 0.70
N ARG A 44 -0.84 -21.90 -0.62
CA ARG A 44 0.03 -21.26 -1.60
C ARG A 44 -0.04 -19.74 -1.55
N GLY A 45 -1.23 -19.17 -1.25
CA GLY A 45 -1.50 -17.74 -1.17
C GLY A 45 -1.75 -17.26 0.25
N LEU A 46 -1.59 -15.96 0.46
CA LEU A 46 -1.89 -15.33 1.75
C LEU A 46 -3.40 -15.11 1.96
N TYR A 47 -4.15 -14.93 0.89
CA TYR A 47 -5.61 -14.70 0.87
C TYR A 47 -6.17 -14.98 -0.54
N GLY A 48 -7.50 -14.96 -0.67
CA GLY A 48 -8.21 -15.21 -1.93
C GLY A 48 -8.82 -16.61 -2.01
N ASP A 49 -8.80 -17.37 -0.92
CA ASP A 49 -9.47 -18.67 -0.82
C ASP A 49 -10.94 -18.49 -0.42
N MET A 50 -11.79 -19.45 -0.80
CA MET A 50 -13.23 -19.39 -0.53
C MET A 50 -13.57 -19.41 0.97
N ASP A 51 -12.68 -19.96 1.81
CA ASP A 51 -12.82 -20.06 3.26
C ASP A 51 -12.06 -18.97 4.04
N ASP A 52 -11.66 -17.90 3.39
CA ASP A 52 -10.95 -16.78 4.05
C ASP A 52 -11.75 -16.21 5.24
N GLY A 53 -13.08 -16.22 5.20
CA GLY A 53 -13.92 -15.78 6.31
C GLY A 53 -13.71 -16.62 7.58
N GLU A 54 -13.73 -17.95 7.45
CA GLU A 54 -13.47 -18.90 8.54
C GLU A 54 -12.02 -18.79 9.00
N ARG A 55 -11.07 -18.78 8.08
CA ARG A 55 -9.64 -18.71 8.34
C ARG A 55 -9.24 -17.49 9.15
N PHE A 56 -9.71 -16.31 8.76
CA PHE A 56 -9.37 -15.07 9.47
C PHE A 56 -10.21 -14.83 10.73
N ALA A 57 -11.41 -15.43 10.83
CA ALA A 57 -12.13 -15.51 12.08
C ALA A 57 -11.37 -16.37 13.10
N PHE A 58 -10.88 -17.55 12.67
CA PHE A 58 -9.99 -18.38 13.49
C PHE A 58 -8.76 -17.61 13.93
N PHE A 59 -8.04 -16.96 13.00
CA PHE A 59 -6.86 -16.17 13.32
C PHE A 59 -7.14 -15.08 14.36
N SER A 60 -8.22 -14.32 14.16
CA SER A 60 -8.61 -13.25 15.08
C SER A 60 -8.97 -13.78 16.47
N LYS A 61 -9.69 -14.89 16.55
CA LYS A 61 -10.06 -15.51 17.82
C LYS A 61 -8.87 -16.16 18.51
N ALA A 62 -8.00 -16.82 17.75
CA ALA A 62 -6.73 -17.36 18.26
C ALA A 62 -5.84 -16.25 18.83
N ALA A 63 -5.70 -15.11 18.14
CA ALA A 63 -4.93 -13.97 18.62
C ALA A 63 -5.42 -13.50 20.01
N VAL A 64 -6.74 -13.39 20.21
CA VAL A 64 -7.33 -13.02 21.50
C VAL A 64 -7.09 -14.10 22.56
N ALA A 65 -7.31 -15.37 22.23
CA ALA A 65 -7.12 -16.50 23.17
C ALA A 65 -5.65 -16.70 23.56
N LEU A 66 -4.72 -16.29 22.72
CA LEU A 66 -3.28 -16.39 22.97
C LEU A 66 -2.72 -15.25 23.86
N LEU A 67 -3.44 -14.15 24.07
CA LEU A 67 -2.96 -13.02 24.88
C LEU A 67 -2.41 -13.42 26.25
N PRO A 68 -3.07 -14.31 27.05
CA PRO A 68 -2.56 -14.74 28.35
C PRO A 68 -1.30 -15.60 28.26
N HIS A 69 -0.95 -16.11 27.08
CA HIS A 69 0.19 -17.00 26.84
C HIS A 69 1.41 -16.28 26.27
N LEU A 70 1.31 -14.97 26.04
CA LEU A 70 2.44 -14.14 25.62
C LEU A 70 3.42 -13.95 26.78
N ALA A 71 4.68 -13.65 26.48
CA ALA A 71 5.70 -13.37 27.50
C ALA A 71 5.31 -12.19 28.39
N GLU A 72 4.68 -11.18 27.79
CA GLU A 72 4.12 -10.01 28.47
C GLU A 72 2.71 -9.75 27.92
N TYR A 73 1.76 -9.43 28.81
CA TYR A 73 0.43 -9.04 28.40
C TYR A 73 0.47 -7.66 27.77
N PRO A 74 -0.08 -7.47 26.57
CA PRO A 74 0.06 -6.20 25.87
C PRO A 74 -0.77 -5.08 26.51
N ASN A 75 -0.28 -3.85 26.43
CA ASN A 75 -1.03 -2.65 26.82
C ASN A 75 -1.97 -2.15 25.72
N VAL A 76 -1.66 -2.47 24.47
CA VAL A 76 -2.44 -2.09 23.27
C VAL A 76 -2.32 -3.22 22.25
N VAL A 77 -3.42 -3.54 21.57
CA VAL A 77 -3.42 -4.41 20.39
C VAL A 77 -3.58 -3.55 19.15
N HIS A 78 -2.77 -3.79 18.11
CA HIS A 78 -2.90 -3.11 16.84
C HIS A 78 -3.29 -4.10 15.73
N CYS A 79 -4.46 -3.90 15.16
CA CYS A 79 -5.06 -4.74 14.13
C CYS A 79 -4.96 -4.06 12.77
N ASN A 80 -4.76 -4.85 11.71
CA ASN A 80 -4.56 -4.35 10.35
C ASN A 80 -5.53 -5.03 9.39
N ASP A 81 -6.36 -4.25 8.71
CA ASP A 81 -7.33 -4.65 7.70
C ASP A 81 -8.38 -5.67 8.18
N TRP A 82 -9.28 -6.06 7.27
CA TRP A 82 -10.42 -6.93 7.56
C TRP A 82 -10.04 -8.31 8.10
N GLN A 83 -8.84 -8.79 7.79
CA GLN A 83 -8.33 -10.07 8.28
C GLN A 83 -8.17 -10.13 9.79
N THR A 84 -8.03 -8.99 10.45
CA THR A 84 -7.93 -8.87 11.90
C THR A 84 -9.09 -8.12 12.52
N ALA A 85 -10.10 -7.80 11.72
CA ALA A 85 -11.23 -6.95 12.14
C ALA A 85 -12.10 -7.56 13.25
N LEU A 86 -12.10 -8.89 13.39
CA LEU A 86 -12.82 -9.56 14.49
C LEU A 86 -12.08 -9.50 15.83
N VAL A 87 -10.79 -9.16 15.89
CA VAL A 87 -10.06 -9.05 17.17
C VAL A 87 -10.72 -8.05 18.13
N PRO A 88 -10.97 -6.79 17.75
CA PRO A 88 -11.66 -5.86 18.65
C PRO A 88 -13.08 -6.29 19.00
N VAL A 89 -13.79 -6.97 18.11
CA VAL A 89 -15.13 -7.52 18.38
C VAL A 89 -15.06 -8.64 19.44
N TYR A 90 -14.15 -9.60 19.27
CA TYR A 90 -13.97 -10.70 20.24
C TYR A 90 -13.49 -10.21 21.60
N LEU A 91 -12.65 -9.19 21.67
CA LEU A 91 -12.26 -8.59 22.95
C LEU A 91 -13.49 -8.01 23.67
N ARG A 92 -14.35 -7.26 22.98
CA ARG A 92 -15.57 -6.71 23.56
C ARG A 92 -16.61 -7.78 23.92
N ASP A 93 -16.74 -8.81 23.09
CA ASP A 93 -17.63 -9.96 23.37
C ASP A 93 -17.19 -10.70 24.66
N ALA A 94 -15.89 -10.78 24.91
CA ALA A 94 -15.31 -11.35 26.13
C ALA A 94 -15.29 -10.39 27.34
N GLY A 95 -15.81 -9.18 27.22
CA GLY A 95 -15.74 -8.15 28.28
C GLY A 95 -14.31 -7.67 28.57
N ASN A 96 -13.40 -7.78 27.62
CA ASN A 96 -12.01 -7.34 27.75
C ASN A 96 -11.84 -5.92 27.23
N ASP A 97 -11.41 -5.01 28.09
CA ASP A 97 -11.24 -3.58 27.80
C ASP A 97 -9.86 -3.21 27.23
N LEU A 98 -9.04 -4.19 26.86
CA LEU A 98 -7.74 -3.96 26.23
C LEU A 98 -7.88 -2.99 25.03
N PRO A 99 -7.11 -1.88 25.00
CA PRO A 99 -7.20 -0.91 23.90
C PRO A 99 -6.79 -1.51 22.58
N VAL A 100 -7.57 -1.18 21.55
CA VAL A 100 -7.30 -1.60 20.17
C VAL A 100 -7.14 -0.40 19.27
N VAL A 101 -6.08 -0.41 18.47
CA VAL A 101 -5.91 0.40 17.26
C VAL A 101 -6.29 -0.45 16.06
N PHE A 102 -7.08 0.07 15.15
CA PHE A 102 -7.42 -0.61 13.89
C PHE A 102 -6.99 0.24 12.71
N THR A 103 -6.09 -0.30 11.86
CA THR A 103 -5.61 0.38 10.66
C THR A 103 -6.30 -0.15 9.41
N ILE A 104 -6.85 0.77 8.61
CA ILE A 104 -7.42 0.52 7.29
C ILE A 104 -6.35 0.84 6.25
N HIS A 105 -5.80 -0.20 5.59
CA HIS A 105 -4.86 -0.01 4.49
C HIS A 105 -5.57 0.20 3.15
N ASN A 106 -6.71 -0.48 2.96
CA ASN A 106 -7.56 -0.27 1.79
C ASN A 106 -9.03 -0.57 2.14
N VAL A 107 -9.87 0.45 2.09
CA VAL A 107 -11.30 0.36 2.41
C VAL A 107 -12.11 -0.50 1.43
N GLU A 108 -11.57 -0.81 0.26
CA GLU A 108 -12.21 -1.68 -0.72
C GLU A 108 -12.42 -3.11 -0.20
N TYR A 109 -11.53 -3.59 0.66
CA TYR A 109 -11.55 -4.95 1.21
C TYR A 109 -12.11 -4.95 2.63
N GLN A 110 -13.40 -5.22 2.76
CA GLN A 110 -14.15 -5.01 4.01
C GLN A 110 -14.48 -6.30 4.78
N GLY A 111 -14.31 -7.48 4.19
CA GLY A 111 -14.74 -8.74 4.79
C GLY A 111 -16.27 -8.80 4.89
N LYS A 112 -16.96 -8.92 3.74
CA LYS A 112 -18.43 -8.98 3.66
C LYS A 112 -18.88 -10.44 3.54
N TYR A 113 -19.85 -10.83 4.39
CA TYR A 113 -20.37 -12.20 4.47
C TYR A 113 -21.88 -12.20 4.71
N GLY A 114 -22.54 -13.36 4.52
CA GLY A 114 -23.94 -13.52 4.84
C GLY A 114 -24.24 -13.44 6.35
N PRO A 115 -25.45 -13.06 6.76
CA PRO A 115 -25.79 -12.91 8.18
C PRO A 115 -25.68 -14.19 9.01
N GLU A 116 -25.81 -15.36 8.39
CA GLU A 116 -25.68 -16.69 9.00
C GLU A 116 -24.27 -16.97 9.52
N THR A 117 -23.26 -16.29 8.96
CA THR A 117 -21.86 -16.48 9.35
C THR A 117 -21.54 -16.00 10.76
N VAL A 118 -22.37 -15.12 11.33
CA VAL A 118 -22.14 -14.56 12.67
C VAL A 118 -22.05 -15.66 13.73
N GLU A 119 -22.99 -16.59 13.72
CA GLU A 119 -23.04 -17.70 14.67
C GLU A 119 -22.22 -18.89 14.18
N ASP A 120 -22.35 -19.26 12.91
CA ASP A 120 -21.72 -20.47 12.36
C ASP A 120 -20.21 -20.32 12.16
N LEU A 121 -19.74 -19.25 11.51
CA LEU A 121 -18.32 -19.06 11.20
C LEU A 121 -17.59 -18.23 12.24
N PHE A 122 -18.22 -17.20 12.82
CA PHE A 122 -17.54 -16.28 13.73
C PHE A 122 -17.75 -16.64 15.20
N GLY A 123 -18.70 -17.55 15.50
CA GLY A 123 -19.00 -17.99 16.85
C GLY A 123 -19.39 -16.83 17.78
N LEU A 124 -20.08 -15.84 17.22
CA LEU A 124 -20.56 -14.65 17.93
C LEU A 124 -22.08 -14.76 18.14
N ASN A 125 -22.59 -14.13 19.19
CA ASN A 125 -24.03 -13.99 19.39
C ASN A 125 -24.65 -13.13 18.28
N ARG A 126 -25.83 -13.53 17.81
CA ARG A 126 -26.59 -12.81 16.76
C ARG A 126 -26.81 -11.34 17.09
N GLY A 127 -26.80 -10.96 18.36
CA GLY A 127 -26.92 -9.57 18.82
C GLY A 127 -25.87 -8.61 18.22
N TRP A 128 -24.70 -9.12 17.83
CA TRP A 128 -23.68 -8.32 17.14
C TRP A 128 -24.14 -7.87 15.74
N TYR A 129 -24.94 -8.68 15.08
CA TYR A 129 -25.57 -8.32 13.81
C TYR A 129 -26.84 -7.52 14.02
N ASP A 130 -27.76 -7.99 14.83
CA ASP A 130 -29.09 -7.37 15.02
C ASP A 130 -28.98 -5.98 15.68
N GLY A 131 -28.03 -5.78 16.58
CA GLY A 131 -27.64 -4.50 17.17
C GLY A 131 -26.94 -3.53 16.21
N GLY A 132 -26.67 -3.95 14.98
CA GLY A 132 -26.16 -3.07 13.92
C GLY A 132 -24.64 -2.90 13.88
N ILE A 133 -23.87 -3.48 14.81
CA ILE A 133 -22.41 -3.35 14.82
C ILE A 133 -21.77 -4.00 13.59
N LEU A 134 -22.18 -5.23 13.28
CA LEU A 134 -21.67 -5.96 12.11
C LEU A 134 -22.58 -5.81 10.88
N ARG A 135 -23.85 -5.39 11.04
CA ARG A 135 -24.82 -5.33 9.94
C ARG A 135 -24.59 -4.11 9.04
N MET A 136 -24.48 -4.35 7.74
CA MET A 136 -24.41 -3.32 6.71
C MET A 136 -25.05 -3.85 5.40
N ASP A 137 -26.03 -3.16 4.85
CA ASP A 137 -26.69 -3.50 3.57
C ASP A 137 -27.18 -4.96 3.51
N GLY A 138 -27.71 -5.49 4.60
CA GLY A 138 -28.18 -6.87 4.71
C GLY A 138 -27.07 -7.92 4.87
N CYS A 139 -25.82 -7.53 4.86
CA CYS A 139 -24.65 -8.40 5.06
C CYS A 139 -23.96 -8.12 6.40
N VAL A 140 -23.06 -9.03 6.80
CA VAL A 140 -22.02 -8.77 7.79
C VAL A 140 -20.91 -7.98 7.12
N ASN A 141 -20.41 -6.95 7.80
CA ASN A 141 -19.23 -6.20 7.39
C ASN A 141 -18.23 -6.16 8.55
N LEU A 142 -17.12 -6.90 8.40
CA LEU A 142 -16.14 -7.05 9.46
C LEU A 142 -15.38 -5.74 9.73
N MET A 143 -15.00 -5.02 8.68
CA MET A 143 -14.33 -3.73 8.80
C MET A 143 -15.17 -2.72 9.59
N LYS A 144 -16.47 -2.63 9.30
CA LYS A 144 -17.41 -1.80 10.08
C LYS A 144 -17.39 -2.18 11.55
N GLY A 145 -17.44 -3.48 11.86
CA GLY A 145 -17.36 -3.99 13.23
C GLY A 145 -16.10 -3.50 13.96
N ALA A 146 -14.94 -3.63 13.32
CA ALA A 146 -13.68 -3.15 13.86
C ALA A 146 -13.65 -1.63 14.04
N MET A 147 -14.12 -0.87 13.04
CA MET A 147 -14.19 0.60 13.11
C MET A 147 -15.03 1.07 14.31
N LEU A 148 -16.13 0.41 14.60
CA LEU A 148 -17.01 0.78 15.71
C LEU A 148 -16.44 0.36 17.08
N THR A 149 -15.79 -0.79 17.19
CA THR A 149 -15.36 -1.40 18.46
C THR A 149 -13.92 -1.05 18.86
N ALA A 150 -13.04 -0.69 17.94
CA ALA A 150 -11.69 -0.24 18.26
C ALA A 150 -11.67 1.11 18.99
N ASN A 151 -10.64 1.36 19.80
CA ASN A 151 -10.45 2.59 20.56
C ASN A 151 -9.89 3.74 19.70
N ALA A 152 -9.05 3.41 18.71
CA ALA A 152 -8.58 4.34 17.69
C ALA A 152 -8.64 3.65 16.32
N VAL A 153 -8.97 4.41 15.30
CA VAL A 153 -8.94 3.96 13.91
C VAL A 153 -7.94 4.80 13.15
N THR A 154 -7.07 4.15 12.40
CA THR A 154 -6.12 4.84 11.53
C THR A 154 -6.30 4.39 10.09
N THR A 155 -5.87 5.26 9.17
CA THR A 155 -5.62 4.86 7.79
C THR A 155 -4.26 5.39 7.35
N VAL A 156 -3.84 5.07 6.15
CA VAL A 156 -2.45 5.17 5.72
C VAL A 156 -2.09 6.50 5.05
N SER A 157 -2.93 7.53 5.21
CA SER A 157 -2.65 8.90 4.74
C SER A 157 -3.66 9.89 5.35
N PRO A 158 -3.24 11.12 5.74
CA PRO A 158 -4.17 12.18 6.16
C PRO A 158 -5.18 12.55 5.08
N THR A 159 -4.74 12.71 3.83
CA THR A 159 -5.64 12.99 2.72
C THR A 159 -6.62 11.83 2.48
N TYR A 160 -6.16 10.58 2.61
CA TYR A 160 -7.06 9.43 2.47
C TYR A 160 -8.07 9.36 3.60
N ALA A 161 -7.68 9.66 4.85
CA ALA A 161 -8.63 9.76 5.96
C ALA A 161 -9.74 10.78 5.67
N ALA A 162 -9.39 11.94 5.12
CA ALA A 162 -10.37 12.94 4.70
C ALA A 162 -11.25 12.46 3.54
N GLN A 163 -10.67 11.77 2.56
CA GLN A 163 -11.39 11.21 1.41
C GLN A 163 -12.40 10.12 1.80
N LEU A 164 -12.16 9.37 2.88
CA LEU A 164 -13.10 8.34 3.35
C LEU A 164 -14.46 8.92 3.80
N HIS A 165 -14.60 10.23 3.99
CA HIS A 165 -15.89 10.89 4.22
C HIS A 165 -16.72 11.05 2.93
N ASP A 166 -16.10 10.95 1.76
CA ASP A 166 -16.76 11.07 0.46
C ASP A 166 -17.19 9.67 -0.05
N PRO A 167 -18.47 9.48 -0.42
CA PRO A 167 -18.99 8.24 -0.98
C PRO A 167 -18.17 7.70 -2.17
N ALA A 168 -17.53 8.59 -2.94
CA ALA A 168 -16.68 8.20 -4.07
C ALA A 168 -15.42 7.39 -3.66
N TYR A 169 -15.00 7.50 -2.40
CA TYR A 169 -13.80 6.82 -1.89
C TYR A 169 -14.09 5.83 -0.77
N ALA A 170 -15.22 5.97 -0.06
CA ALA A 170 -15.54 5.19 1.14
C ALA A 170 -16.05 3.78 0.88
N CYS A 171 -16.33 3.42 -0.37
CA CYS A 171 -16.90 2.11 -0.74
C CYS A 171 -18.16 1.73 0.07
N GLY A 172 -19.00 2.73 0.40
CA GLY A 172 -20.24 2.60 1.16
C GLY A 172 -20.08 2.74 2.69
N LEU A 173 -18.86 2.97 3.20
CA LEU A 173 -18.61 3.13 4.63
C LEU A 173 -18.63 4.60 5.11
N GLU A 174 -18.96 5.57 4.26
CA GLU A 174 -18.93 7.01 4.60
C GLU A 174 -19.73 7.35 5.87
N GLN A 175 -20.90 6.74 6.08
CA GLN A 175 -21.70 6.95 7.27
C GLN A 175 -21.01 6.43 8.54
N VAL A 176 -20.30 5.29 8.42
CA VAL A 176 -19.52 4.72 9.52
C VAL A 176 -18.30 5.61 9.81
N VAL A 177 -17.65 6.14 8.77
CA VAL A 177 -16.52 7.07 8.90
C VAL A 177 -16.95 8.32 9.64
N HIS A 178 -18.11 8.92 9.31
CA HIS A 178 -18.65 10.07 10.04
C HIS A 178 -18.92 9.76 11.53
N LEU A 179 -19.41 8.55 11.85
CA LEU A 179 -19.65 8.16 13.25
C LEU A 179 -18.37 8.04 14.07
N ILE A 180 -17.25 7.69 13.44
CA ILE A 180 -15.97 7.46 14.12
C ILE A 180 -14.94 8.58 13.90
N ASP A 181 -15.32 9.69 13.29
CA ASP A 181 -14.42 10.80 12.94
C ASP A 181 -13.54 11.25 14.12
N TYR A 182 -14.12 11.29 15.33
CA TYR A 182 -13.43 11.68 16.57
C TYR A 182 -12.24 10.78 16.95
N LYS A 183 -12.12 9.59 16.38
CA LYS A 183 -11.04 8.62 16.62
C LYS A 183 -10.32 8.17 15.34
N LEU A 184 -10.65 8.75 14.18
CA LEU A 184 -10.02 8.49 12.90
C LEU A 184 -8.81 9.41 12.68
N SER A 185 -7.70 8.86 12.23
CA SER A 185 -6.52 9.64 11.84
C SER A 185 -5.77 8.99 10.69
N GLY A 186 -5.03 9.80 9.92
CA GLY A 186 -4.17 9.33 8.83
C GLY A 186 -2.71 9.27 9.27
N VAL A 187 -2.06 8.14 9.10
CA VAL A 187 -0.62 7.95 9.35
C VAL A 187 0.02 7.34 8.11
N LEU A 188 0.89 8.10 7.45
CA LEU A 188 1.60 7.61 6.26
C LEU A 188 2.43 6.37 6.58
N ASN A 189 2.43 5.39 5.68
CA ASN A 189 3.38 4.28 5.75
C ASN A 189 4.81 4.78 5.51
N GLY A 190 5.76 4.19 6.21
CA GLY A 190 7.18 4.40 5.95
C GLY A 190 7.70 3.49 4.83
N LEU A 191 8.85 3.85 4.29
CA LEU A 191 9.63 3.02 3.38
C LEU A 191 10.78 2.35 4.15
N ASP A 192 11.06 1.09 3.84
CA ASP A 192 12.31 0.43 4.25
C ASP A 192 13.47 1.02 3.41
N ILE A 193 14.08 2.06 3.96
CA ILE A 193 15.15 2.82 3.31
C ILE A 193 16.48 2.08 3.25
N GLU A 194 16.64 0.96 3.96
CA GLU A 194 17.79 0.07 3.86
C GLU A 194 17.62 -0.88 2.68
N SER A 195 16.45 -1.52 2.57
CA SER A 195 16.12 -2.42 1.47
C SER A 195 16.00 -1.67 0.13
N TYR A 196 15.42 -0.46 0.15
CA TYR A 196 15.30 0.41 -1.02
C TYR A 196 16.36 1.51 -0.98
N ASN A 197 17.62 1.14 -1.26
CA ASN A 197 18.75 2.05 -1.25
C ASN A 197 19.63 1.89 -2.49
N PRO A 198 19.57 2.82 -3.46
CA PRO A 198 20.34 2.70 -4.69
C PRO A 198 21.87 2.70 -4.48
N ALA A 199 22.36 3.15 -3.32
CA ALA A 199 23.79 3.07 -2.98
C ALA A 199 24.25 1.63 -2.68
N HIS A 200 23.33 0.72 -2.32
CA HIS A 200 23.65 -0.65 -1.90
C HIS A 200 22.78 -1.73 -2.56
N ASP A 201 21.92 -1.38 -3.52
CA ASP A 201 21.04 -2.33 -4.18
C ASP A 201 21.80 -3.20 -5.19
N GLY A 202 22.01 -4.46 -4.85
CA GLY A 202 22.69 -5.44 -5.70
C GLY A 202 21.92 -5.82 -6.98
N SER A 203 20.67 -5.38 -7.15
CA SER A 203 19.90 -5.58 -8.38
C SER A 203 20.32 -4.59 -9.48
N LEU A 204 20.98 -3.48 -9.11
CA LEU A 204 21.39 -2.46 -10.06
C LEU A 204 22.70 -2.83 -10.74
N PRO A 205 22.85 -2.54 -12.05
CA PRO A 205 24.12 -2.70 -12.77
C PRO A 205 25.24 -1.85 -12.19
N ARG A 206 24.92 -0.67 -11.68
CA ARG A 206 25.82 0.23 -10.96
C ARG A 206 25.03 1.00 -9.90
N THR A 207 25.57 1.02 -8.70
CA THR A 207 25.00 1.77 -7.57
C THR A 207 25.23 3.28 -7.74
N PHE A 208 24.40 4.07 -7.06
CA PHE A 208 24.48 5.53 -7.05
C PHE A 208 23.80 6.11 -5.80
N ASP A 209 24.07 7.37 -5.52
CA ASP A 209 23.47 8.12 -4.43
C ASP A 209 23.17 9.57 -4.89
N PRO A 210 22.54 10.43 -4.06
CA PRO A 210 22.20 11.79 -4.44
C PRO A 210 23.40 12.69 -4.82
N ASP A 211 24.60 12.35 -4.38
CA ASP A 211 25.83 13.10 -4.66
C ASP A 211 26.61 12.52 -5.85
N HIS A 212 26.40 11.24 -6.19
CA HIS A 212 27.12 10.49 -7.23
C HIS A 212 26.11 9.79 -8.15
N MET A 213 25.60 10.52 -9.14
CA MET A 213 24.49 10.09 -10.01
C MET A 213 24.92 9.35 -11.29
N GLU A 214 26.23 9.16 -11.53
CA GLU A 214 26.75 8.54 -12.75
C GLU A 214 26.25 7.09 -12.92
N GLY A 215 26.05 6.40 -11.79
CA GLY A 215 25.48 5.03 -11.80
C GLY A 215 24.08 4.95 -12.38
N LYS A 216 23.24 5.99 -12.21
CA LYS A 216 21.90 6.02 -12.76
C LYS A 216 21.88 6.04 -14.30
N ALA A 217 22.83 6.75 -14.92
CA ALA A 217 22.97 6.74 -16.37
C ALA A 217 23.35 5.35 -16.90
N VAL A 218 24.22 4.62 -16.16
CA VAL A 218 24.56 3.21 -16.50
C VAL A 218 23.33 2.31 -16.34
N CYS A 219 22.55 2.47 -15.28
CA CYS A 219 21.30 1.72 -15.08
C CYS A 219 20.29 1.95 -16.21
N LYS A 220 20.15 3.19 -16.68
CA LYS A 220 19.27 3.54 -17.80
C LYS A 220 19.72 2.88 -19.10
N ALA A 221 20.98 3.01 -19.46
CA ALA A 221 21.52 2.42 -20.69
C ALA A 221 21.38 0.89 -20.68
N GLU A 222 21.67 0.23 -19.55
CA GLU A 222 21.52 -1.21 -19.43
C GLU A 222 20.07 -1.68 -19.49
N LEU A 223 19.13 -0.95 -18.87
CA LEU A 223 17.71 -1.26 -18.96
C LEU A 223 17.19 -1.08 -20.40
N GLN A 224 17.58 -0.01 -21.09
CA GLN A 224 17.24 0.22 -22.48
C GLN A 224 17.70 -0.96 -23.36
N ARG A 225 18.95 -1.40 -23.18
CA ARG A 225 19.51 -2.55 -23.88
C ARG A 225 18.73 -3.84 -23.59
N GLN A 226 18.48 -4.11 -22.30
CA GLN A 226 17.79 -5.33 -21.83
C GLN A 226 16.37 -5.43 -22.39
N LEU A 227 15.65 -4.29 -22.46
CA LEU A 227 14.25 -4.24 -22.85
C LEU A 227 14.04 -3.90 -24.33
N GLY A 228 15.09 -3.83 -25.14
CA GLY A 228 15.00 -3.52 -26.57
C GLY A 228 14.56 -2.09 -26.87
N LEU A 229 14.79 -1.16 -25.97
CA LEU A 229 14.57 0.26 -26.20
C LEU A 229 15.77 0.88 -26.94
N ALA A 230 15.52 1.97 -27.67
CA ALA A 230 16.60 2.74 -28.27
C ALA A 230 17.52 3.30 -27.18
N GLN A 231 18.85 3.15 -27.38
CA GLN A 231 19.84 3.64 -26.41
C GLN A 231 20.06 5.14 -26.59
N GLU A 232 19.20 5.92 -26.03
CA GLU A 232 19.14 7.38 -26.13
C GLU A 232 19.29 8.00 -24.74
N PRO A 233 20.49 8.45 -24.33
CA PRO A 233 20.76 8.95 -22.99
C PRO A 233 19.93 10.20 -22.65
N ASP A 234 19.66 11.07 -23.64
CA ASP A 234 18.96 12.34 -23.47
C ASP A 234 17.43 12.24 -23.60
N THR A 235 16.92 11.09 -24.03
CA THR A 235 15.47 10.84 -24.06
C THR A 235 14.99 10.43 -22.66
N PRO A 236 14.02 11.13 -22.04
CA PRO A 236 13.54 10.77 -20.70
C PRO A 236 12.87 9.39 -20.72
N LEU A 237 13.25 8.56 -19.78
CA LEU A 237 12.66 7.23 -19.56
C LEU A 237 11.56 7.33 -18.48
N MET A 238 10.31 7.16 -18.90
CA MET A 238 9.15 7.11 -18.02
C MET A 238 8.81 5.67 -17.67
N ALA A 239 8.46 5.42 -16.41
CA ALA A 239 8.13 4.09 -15.94
C ALA A 239 6.79 4.02 -15.21
N ILE A 240 6.12 2.88 -15.33
CA ILE A 240 4.96 2.45 -14.53
C ILE A 240 5.30 1.09 -13.93
N VAL A 241 5.22 0.97 -12.61
CA VAL A 241 5.33 -0.32 -11.88
C VAL A 241 4.11 -0.44 -10.99
N SER A 242 3.10 -1.20 -11.43
CA SER A 242 1.81 -1.29 -10.74
C SER A 242 1.00 -2.49 -11.20
N ARG A 243 -0.06 -2.84 -10.44
CA ARG A 243 -1.13 -3.67 -10.99
C ARG A 243 -1.81 -2.92 -12.14
N LEU A 244 -2.09 -3.60 -13.24
CA LEU A 244 -2.73 -3.01 -14.42
C LEU A 244 -4.25 -3.09 -14.28
N VAL A 245 -4.83 -2.20 -13.46
CA VAL A 245 -6.26 -2.18 -13.13
C VAL A 245 -6.81 -0.75 -13.18
N GLY A 246 -8.15 -0.63 -13.33
CA GLY A 246 -8.80 0.66 -13.56
C GLY A 246 -8.55 1.69 -12.45
N HIS A 247 -8.59 1.31 -11.16
CA HIS A 247 -8.36 2.26 -10.07
C HIS A 247 -6.92 2.79 -9.99
N LYS A 248 -5.95 2.14 -10.67
CA LYS A 248 -4.58 2.66 -10.86
C LYS A 248 -4.46 3.63 -12.02
N GLY A 249 -5.58 3.98 -12.67
CA GLY A 249 -5.61 4.95 -13.78
C GLY A 249 -5.02 4.44 -15.08
N MET A 250 -4.98 3.10 -15.27
CA MET A 250 -4.44 2.53 -16.51
C MET A 250 -5.27 2.89 -17.74
N ASP A 251 -6.57 3.14 -17.57
CA ASP A 251 -7.43 3.68 -18.62
C ASP A 251 -6.99 5.08 -19.09
N LEU A 252 -6.57 5.96 -18.19
CA LEU A 252 -6.04 7.29 -18.51
C LEU A 252 -4.73 7.18 -19.31
N VAL A 253 -3.86 6.25 -18.92
CA VAL A 253 -2.61 5.99 -19.64
C VAL A 253 -2.89 5.48 -21.05
N CYS A 254 -3.78 4.48 -21.18
CA CYS A 254 -4.13 3.89 -22.48
C CYS A 254 -4.75 4.92 -23.43
N GLN A 255 -5.65 5.77 -22.93
CA GLN A 255 -6.24 6.88 -23.70
C GLN A 255 -5.20 7.95 -24.08
N GLY A 256 -4.20 8.16 -23.23
CA GLY A 256 -3.16 9.17 -23.42
C GLY A 256 -1.92 8.70 -24.19
N LEU A 257 -1.81 7.43 -24.61
CA LEU A 257 -0.58 6.84 -25.15
C LEU A 257 0.03 7.67 -26.30
N GLU A 258 -0.78 8.14 -27.24
CA GLU A 258 -0.28 8.96 -28.36
C GLU A 258 0.30 10.30 -27.88
N GLY A 259 -0.39 10.96 -26.94
CA GLY A 259 0.09 12.20 -26.33
C GLY A 259 1.38 11.99 -25.51
N LEU A 260 1.47 10.91 -24.75
CA LEU A 260 2.67 10.55 -24.01
C LEU A 260 3.86 10.28 -24.95
N MET A 261 3.63 9.59 -26.06
CA MET A 261 4.67 9.36 -27.06
C MET A 261 5.02 10.65 -27.83
N ALA A 262 4.05 11.52 -28.08
CA ALA A 262 4.31 12.82 -28.71
C ALA A 262 5.16 13.75 -27.82
N ALA A 263 5.08 13.62 -26.48
CA ALA A 263 5.97 14.31 -25.54
C ALA A 263 7.45 13.92 -25.72
N GLY A 264 7.74 12.81 -26.42
CA GLY A 264 9.08 12.40 -26.80
C GLY A 264 9.83 11.65 -25.70
N CYS A 265 9.15 10.89 -24.86
CA CYS A 265 9.75 9.99 -23.87
C CYS A 265 9.73 8.53 -24.34
N GLN A 266 10.51 7.68 -23.66
CA GLN A 266 10.35 6.24 -23.67
C GLN A 266 9.44 5.84 -22.52
N LEU A 267 8.73 4.71 -22.65
CA LEU A 267 7.84 4.17 -21.65
C LEU A 267 8.15 2.71 -21.33
N VAL A 268 8.37 2.42 -20.06
CA VAL A 268 8.44 1.04 -19.54
C VAL A 268 7.26 0.80 -18.63
N VAL A 269 6.52 -0.28 -18.87
CA VAL A 269 5.41 -0.73 -18.02
C VAL A 269 5.76 -2.11 -17.46
N LEU A 270 5.70 -2.26 -16.12
CA LEU A 270 5.84 -3.54 -15.45
C LEU A 270 4.59 -3.79 -14.59
N GLY A 271 3.89 -4.88 -14.83
CA GLY A 271 2.75 -5.30 -14.05
C GLY A 271 1.84 -6.30 -14.73
N GLN A 272 0.87 -6.80 -13.99
CA GLN A 272 -0.20 -7.67 -14.45
C GLN A 272 -1.54 -7.17 -13.95
N GLY A 273 -2.64 -7.52 -14.64
CA GLY A 273 -3.97 -7.12 -14.19
C GLY A 273 -5.08 -7.48 -15.18
N GLU A 274 -5.90 -6.50 -15.53
CA GLU A 274 -7.01 -6.68 -16.45
C GLU A 274 -6.48 -6.81 -17.90
N SER A 275 -6.99 -7.82 -18.61
CA SER A 275 -6.52 -8.15 -19.99
C SER A 275 -6.59 -6.96 -20.94
N GLN A 276 -7.62 -6.12 -20.81
CA GLN A 276 -7.75 -4.94 -21.65
C GLN A 276 -6.56 -3.99 -21.56
N PHE A 277 -5.98 -3.81 -20.38
CA PHE A 277 -4.80 -2.94 -20.19
C PHE A 277 -3.52 -3.64 -20.61
N GLU A 278 -3.40 -4.94 -20.30
CA GLU A 278 -2.26 -5.74 -20.75
C GLU A 278 -2.15 -5.72 -22.29
N ASP A 279 -3.26 -5.93 -22.99
CA ASP A 279 -3.31 -5.93 -24.45
C ASP A 279 -3.05 -4.54 -25.05
N ALA A 280 -3.54 -3.48 -24.39
CA ALA A 280 -3.25 -2.11 -24.82
C ALA A 280 -1.74 -1.80 -24.73
N PHE A 281 -1.04 -2.24 -23.67
CA PHE A 281 0.41 -2.03 -23.57
C PHE A 281 1.21 -2.92 -24.53
N ARG A 282 0.79 -4.16 -24.79
CA ARG A 282 1.38 -5.01 -25.85
C ARG A 282 1.21 -4.36 -27.23
N TRP A 283 0.02 -3.81 -27.51
CA TRP A 283 -0.22 -3.05 -28.73
C TRP A 283 0.69 -1.81 -28.82
N ALA A 284 0.83 -1.06 -27.72
CA ALA A 284 1.70 0.12 -27.68
C ALA A 284 3.17 -0.24 -27.94
N GLN A 285 3.68 -1.34 -27.41
CA GLN A 285 5.04 -1.85 -27.69
C GLN A 285 5.24 -2.13 -29.20
N ASN A 286 4.25 -2.74 -29.84
CA ASN A 286 4.31 -3.03 -31.29
C ASN A 286 4.16 -1.76 -32.13
N ARG A 287 3.39 -0.78 -31.65
CA ARG A 287 3.14 0.51 -32.35
C ARG A 287 4.35 1.43 -32.29
N TRP A 288 5.10 1.42 -31.20
CA TRP A 288 6.30 2.25 -30.97
C TRP A 288 7.52 1.40 -30.61
N PRO A 289 8.05 0.59 -31.54
CA PRO A 289 9.21 -0.25 -31.28
C PRO A 289 10.43 0.61 -30.90
N GLY A 290 11.19 0.16 -29.90
CA GLY A 290 12.33 0.90 -29.37
C GLY A 290 11.96 2.08 -28.44
N ARG A 291 10.67 2.39 -28.29
CA ARG A 291 10.21 3.47 -27.41
C ARG A 291 9.30 3.00 -26.28
N VAL A 292 8.56 1.91 -26.47
CA VAL A 292 7.68 1.32 -25.43
C VAL A 292 8.12 -0.11 -25.17
N SER A 293 8.20 -0.47 -23.88
CA SER A 293 8.40 -1.84 -23.45
C SER A 293 7.36 -2.23 -22.39
N ALA A 294 6.56 -3.27 -22.70
CA ALA A 294 5.51 -3.80 -21.86
C ALA A 294 5.94 -5.14 -21.24
N GLN A 295 6.26 -5.14 -19.96
CA GLN A 295 6.64 -6.29 -19.18
C GLN A 295 5.44 -6.78 -18.37
N ILE A 296 4.63 -7.67 -18.99
CA ILE A 296 3.39 -8.19 -18.37
C ILE A 296 3.74 -9.34 -17.44
N THR A 297 4.31 -9.01 -16.31
CA THR A 297 4.78 -9.97 -15.30
C THR A 297 4.92 -9.29 -13.94
N TYR A 298 5.14 -10.11 -12.90
CA TYR A 298 5.61 -9.64 -11.60
C TYR A 298 7.09 -10.01 -11.43
N SER A 299 7.92 -9.03 -11.11
CA SER A 299 9.35 -9.25 -10.84
C SER A 299 9.90 -8.14 -9.94
N ASP A 300 10.27 -8.49 -8.71
CA ASP A 300 10.91 -7.54 -7.77
C ASP A 300 12.26 -7.05 -8.33
N ASN A 301 13.09 -7.94 -8.83
CA ASN A 301 14.39 -7.58 -9.40
C ASN A 301 14.27 -6.60 -10.58
N LEU A 302 13.34 -6.87 -11.51
CA LEU A 302 13.11 -5.97 -12.65
C LEU A 302 12.52 -4.63 -12.19
N SER A 303 11.64 -4.62 -11.18
CA SER A 303 11.10 -3.38 -10.64
C SER A 303 12.19 -2.45 -10.09
N ARG A 304 13.16 -3.00 -9.34
CA ARG A 304 14.31 -2.26 -8.81
C ARG A 304 15.17 -1.67 -9.92
N ARG A 305 15.45 -2.44 -10.98
CA ARG A 305 16.16 -1.97 -12.17
C ARG A 305 15.41 -0.84 -12.88
N ILE A 306 14.08 -0.94 -12.98
CA ILE A 306 13.23 0.10 -13.57
C ILE A 306 13.30 1.37 -12.72
N TYR A 307 13.14 1.30 -11.39
CA TYR A 307 13.30 2.45 -10.51
C TYR A 307 14.69 3.09 -10.65
N GLY A 308 15.74 2.27 -10.69
CA GLY A 308 17.12 2.73 -10.87
C GLY A 308 17.37 3.45 -12.20
N ALA A 309 16.67 3.05 -13.26
CA ALA A 309 16.86 3.58 -14.61
C ALA A 309 15.94 4.76 -14.96
N ALA A 310 14.71 4.79 -14.40
CA ALA A 310 13.69 5.76 -14.78
C ALA A 310 14.05 7.20 -14.42
N ASP A 311 13.78 8.13 -15.32
CA ASP A 311 13.84 9.57 -15.06
C ASP A 311 12.52 10.10 -14.50
N LEU A 312 11.39 9.57 -15.00
CA LEU A 312 10.02 9.93 -14.61
C LEU A 312 9.28 8.69 -14.14
N PHE A 313 8.42 8.83 -13.16
CA PHE A 313 7.60 7.72 -12.65
C PHE A 313 6.12 8.10 -12.59
N LEU A 314 5.26 7.35 -13.28
CA LEU A 314 3.88 7.72 -13.50
C LEU A 314 2.93 6.93 -12.59
N MET A 315 2.12 7.64 -11.79
CA MET A 315 1.06 7.07 -10.94
C MET A 315 -0.24 7.87 -11.07
N PRO A 316 -1.04 7.64 -12.12
CA PRO A 316 -2.29 8.37 -12.36
C PRO A 316 -3.48 7.77 -11.61
N SER A 317 -3.26 7.21 -10.43
CA SER A 317 -4.25 6.45 -9.66
C SER A 317 -5.51 7.26 -9.37
N ARG A 318 -6.70 6.66 -9.56
CA ARG A 318 -7.99 7.23 -9.17
C ARG A 318 -8.19 7.22 -7.66
N SER A 319 -7.67 6.20 -7.01
CA SER A 319 -7.59 6.07 -5.56
C SER A 319 -6.26 5.43 -5.19
N GLU A 320 -5.55 6.03 -4.23
CA GLU A 320 -4.27 5.52 -3.73
C GLU A 320 -4.18 5.80 -2.22
N PRO A 321 -4.55 4.85 -1.37
CA PRO A 321 -4.55 5.05 0.07
C PRO A 321 -3.25 5.64 0.61
N CYS A 322 -2.11 5.05 0.27
CA CYS A 322 -0.78 5.57 0.61
C CYS A 322 0.10 5.71 -0.63
N GLY A 323 0.26 4.62 -1.37
CA GLY A 323 1.29 4.47 -2.38
C GLY A 323 2.69 4.30 -1.77
N LEU A 324 3.42 3.31 -2.26
CA LEU A 324 4.83 3.11 -1.92
C LEU A 324 5.71 3.31 -3.16
N SER A 325 5.17 3.04 -4.34
CA SER A 325 5.93 3.09 -5.58
C SER A 325 6.49 4.46 -5.89
N GLN A 326 5.78 5.56 -5.57
CA GLN A 326 6.29 6.93 -5.71
C GLN A 326 7.43 7.22 -4.72
N LEU A 327 7.36 6.65 -3.50
CA LEU A 327 8.42 6.81 -2.50
C LEU A 327 9.69 6.09 -2.95
N ILE A 328 9.54 4.86 -3.46
CA ILE A 328 10.64 4.09 -4.03
C ILE A 328 11.22 4.84 -5.25
N ALA A 329 10.35 5.29 -6.16
CA ALA A 329 10.77 6.04 -7.35
C ALA A 329 11.59 7.28 -6.97
N MET A 330 11.12 8.10 -6.03
CA MET A 330 11.87 9.24 -5.51
C MET A 330 13.20 8.82 -4.90
N ARG A 331 13.22 7.78 -4.08
CA ARG A 331 14.45 7.27 -3.46
C ARG A 331 15.50 6.84 -4.48
N TYR A 332 15.05 6.33 -5.64
CA TYR A 332 15.90 5.94 -6.78
C TYR A 332 16.09 7.07 -7.82
N GLY A 333 15.70 8.29 -7.49
CA GLY A 333 15.92 9.46 -8.32
C GLY A 333 15.05 9.49 -9.61
N ALA A 334 13.87 8.89 -9.59
CA ALA A 334 12.86 9.12 -10.60
C ALA A 334 11.87 10.17 -10.09
N VAL A 335 11.57 11.18 -10.90
CA VAL A 335 10.66 12.26 -10.54
C VAL A 335 9.21 11.76 -10.74
N PRO A 336 8.38 11.74 -9.68
CA PRO A 336 7.02 11.22 -9.79
C PRO A 336 6.09 12.21 -10.48
N ILE A 337 5.18 11.67 -11.30
CA ILE A 337 4.04 12.36 -11.89
C ILE A 337 2.80 11.65 -11.41
N VAL A 338 2.01 12.29 -10.54
CA VAL A 338 0.94 11.63 -9.80
C VAL A 338 -0.38 12.39 -9.91
N ARG A 339 -1.51 11.68 -9.76
CA ARG A 339 -2.79 12.33 -9.54
C ARG A 339 -2.95 12.73 -8.07
N GLN A 340 -3.63 13.86 -7.82
CA GLN A 340 -3.91 14.39 -6.51
C GLN A 340 -4.93 13.52 -5.78
N THR A 341 -4.48 12.49 -5.06
CA THR A 341 -5.34 11.58 -4.29
C THR A 341 -4.55 10.90 -3.16
N GLY A 342 -5.19 10.69 -2.01
CA GLY A 342 -4.66 9.94 -0.87
C GLY A 342 -3.20 10.25 -0.56
N GLY A 343 -2.40 9.22 -0.33
CA GLY A 343 -0.99 9.37 0.01
C GLY A 343 -0.11 9.99 -1.10
N LEU A 344 -0.55 9.99 -2.35
CA LEU A 344 0.16 10.70 -3.41
C LEU A 344 0.12 12.22 -3.17
N ASN A 345 -1.04 12.75 -2.73
CA ASN A 345 -1.17 14.16 -2.35
C ASN A 345 -0.32 14.53 -1.13
N ASP A 346 -0.14 13.59 -0.20
CA ASP A 346 0.60 13.85 1.04
C ASP A 346 2.12 13.75 0.86
N THR A 347 2.59 13.09 -0.19
CA THR A 347 4.01 12.76 -0.40
C THR A 347 4.65 13.47 -1.58
N VAL A 348 3.84 13.88 -2.57
CA VAL A 348 4.35 14.56 -3.76
C VAL A 348 3.89 16.01 -3.79
N ARG A 349 4.87 16.92 -3.77
CA ARG A 349 4.65 18.37 -3.92
C ARG A 349 4.95 18.77 -5.35
N SER A 350 3.99 19.47 -5.98
CA SER A 350 4.12 19.85 -7.37
C SER A 350 5.20 20.91 -7.60
N CYS A 351 6.07 20.64 -8.56
CA CYS A 351 6.93 21.69 -9.12
C CYS A 351 6.10 22.58 -10.05
N GLN A 352 6.06 23.88 -9.73
CA GLN A 352 5.48 24.89 -10.62
C GLN A 352 6.58 25.87 -11.04
N VAL A 353 6.38 26.51 -12.21
CA VAL A 353 7.28 27.58 -12.64
C VAL A 353 7.32 28.66 -11.55
N GLY A 354 8.50 28.89 -10.99
CA GLY A 354 8.70 29.85 -9.89
C GLY A 354 8.50 29.31 -8.47
N GLN A 355 8.13 28.04 -8.27
CA GLN A 355 8.12 27.38 -6.97
C GLN A 355 9.18 26.26 -6.92
N PRO A 356 10.36 26.53 -6.37
CA PRO A 356 11.49 25.63 -6.47
C PRO A 356 11.49 24.49 -5.45
N ASP A 357 10.48 24.32 -4.60
CA ASP A 357 10.45 23.38 -3.48
C ASP A 357 9.69 22.06 -3.74
N GLY A 358 9.17 21.85 -4.95
CA GLY A 358 8.54 20.62 -5.36
C GLY A 358 9.50 19.42 -5.46
N ASN A 359 8.97 18.20 -5.31
CA ASN A 359 9.70 16.94 -5.47
C ASN A 359 9.09 16.05 -6.59
N GLY A 360 8.12 16.57 -7.34
CA GLY A 360 7.43 15.88 -8.43
C GLY A 360 6.42 16.76 -9.12
N TYR A 361 5.48 16.13 -9.85
CA TYR A 361 4.41 16.80 -10.55
C TYR A 361 3.06 16.21 -10.14
N VAL A 362 2.06 17.07 -9.93
CA VAL A 362 0.73 16.68 -9.47
C VAL A 362 -0.33 17.25 -10.42
N PHE A 363 -1.27 16.43 -10.86
CA PHE A 363 -2.46 16.86 -11.59
C PHE A 363 -3.73 16.48 -10.83
N SER A 364 -4.76 17.31 -10.90
CA SER A 364 -6.02 17.12 -10.16
C SER A 364 -7.12 16.47 -11.01
N GLY A 365 -7.15 16.75 -12.31
CA GLY A 365 -8.14 16.20 -13.22
C GLY A 365 -8.02 14.68 -13.38
N CYS A 366 -9.09 14.06 -13.87
CA CYS A 366 -9.13 12.61 -14.11
C CYS A 366 -9.29 12.33 -15.60
N THR A 367 -8.48 13.02 -16.44
CA THR A 367 -8.51 12.90 -17.90
C THR A 367 -7.13 12.60 -18.47
N ALA A 368 -7.09 11.94 -19.61
CA ALA A 368 -5.85 11.71 -20.35
C ALA A 368 -5.18 13.03 -20.78
N HIS A 369 -5.96 14.10 -20.98
CA HIS A 369 -5.44 15.43 -21.30
C HIS A 369 -4.60 16.00 -20.14
N ASP A 370 -5.13 16.00 -18.92
CA ASP A 370 -4.42 16.50 -17.72
C ASP A 370 -3.13 15.74 -17.49
N LEU A 371 -3.20 14.40 -17.66
CA LEU A 371 -2.04 13.53 -17.58
C LEU A 371 -0.97 13.92 -18.61
N CYS A 372 -1.33 14.01 -19.88
CA CYS A 372 -0.39 14.34 -20.96
C CYS A 372 0.20 15.74 -20.81
N GLN A 373 -0.60 16.72 -20.39
CA GLN A 373 -0.14 18.08 -20.13
C GLN A 373 0.93 18.08 -19.01
N THR A 374 0.68 17.36 -17.91
CA THR A 374 1.62 17.29 -16.77
C THR A 374 2.90 16.54 -17.15
N VAL A 375 2.80 15.46 -17.92
CA VAL A 375 3.98 14.79 -18.49
C VAL A 375 4.76 15.73 -19.40
N GLY A 376 4.08 16.52 -20.23
CA GLY A 376 4.73 17.52 -21.08
C GLY A 376 5.51 18.57 -20.29
N GLN A 377 5.00 19.02 -19.14
CA GLN A 377 5.72 19.94 -18.25
C GLN A 377 7.00 19.30 -17.66
N ALA A 378 6.91 18.06 -17.19
CA ALA A 378 8.06 17.33 -16.64
C ALA A 378 9.14 17.06 -17.71
N VAL A 379 8.73 16.66 -18.90
CA VAL A 379 9.63 16.47 -20.06
C VAL A 379 10.25 17.81 -20.50
N GLY A 380 9.46 18.88 -20.47
CA GLY A 380 9.93 20.24 -20.77
C GLY A 380 11.06 20.68 -19.82
N LEU A 381 10.91 20.45 -18.51
CA LEU A 381 11.97 20.73 -17.54
C LEU A 381 13.19 19.82 -17.78
N TYR A 382 12.99 18.53 -18.00
CA TYR A 382 14.08 17.57 -18.26
C TYR A 382 14.97 17.99 -19.44
N ARG A 383 14.37 18.53 -20.51
CA ARG A 383 15.09 18.94 -21.72
C ARG A 383 15.60 20.38 -21.70
N GLY A 384 14.80 21.27 -21.12
CA GLY A 384 15.08 22.72 -21.17
C GLY A 384 15.97 23.20 -20.03
N ASP A 385 15.88 22.58 -18.85
CA ASP A 385 16.67 22.91 -17.65
C ASP A 385 17.05 21.65 -16.88
N ARG A 386 18.13 21.02 -17.30
CA ARG A 386 18.66 19.81 -16.68
C ARG A 386 19.06 20.00 -15.21
N MET A 387 19.63 21.16 -14.87
CA MET A 387 20.01 21.46 -13.49
C MET A 387 18.78 21.61 -12.59
N GLY A 388 17.74 22.27 -13.08
CA GLY A 388 16.46 22.36 -12.39
C GLY A 388 15.83 20.97 -12.17
N PHE A 389 15.83 20.14 -13.20
CA PHE A 389 15.32 18.76 -13.10
C PHE A 389 16.13 17.93 -12.06
N ASP A 390 17.45 18.02 -12.09
CA ASP A 390 18.32 17.29 -11.14
C ASP A 390 18.12 17.82 -9.70
N THR A 391 17.79 19.09 -9.53
CA THR A 391 17.41 19.65 -8.22
C THR A 391 16.11 19.03 -7.69
N VAL A 392 15.07 18.89 -8.51
CA VAL A 392 13.82 18.21 -8.15
C VAL A 392 14.06 16.75 -7.79
N ARG A 393 14.83 16.06 -8.63
CA ARG A 393 15.27 14.67 -8.43
C ARG A 393 15.96 14.50 -7.07
N ARG A 394 16.96 15.32 -6.78
CA ARG A 394 17.73 15.26 -5.54
C ARG A 394 16.85 15.46 -4.30
N ARG A 395 15.88 16.36 -4.36
CA ARG A 395 14.93 16.55 -3.26
C ARG A 395 14.14 15.29 -2.97
N GLY A 396 13.59 14.62 -4.00
CA GLY A 396 12.90 13.36 -3.82
C GLY A 396 13.81 12.29 -3.18
N MET A 397 15.07 12.20 -3.59
CA MET A 397 16.03 11.22 -3.06
C MET A 397 16.39 11.46 -1.60
N THR A 398 16.43 12.70 -1.14
CA THR A 398 16.87 13.08 0.21
C THR A 398 15.73 13.27 1.21
N GLU A 399 14.49 13.21 0.76
CA GLU A 399 13.33 13.34 1.65
C GLU A 399 13.20 12.11 2.57
N ASP A 400 12.91 12.37 3.85
CA ASP A 400 12.74 11.29 4.84
C ASP A 400 11.33 10.69 4.79
N PHE A 401 11.22 9.56 4.11
CA PHE A 401 10.04 8.69 4.13
C PHE A 401 10.26 7.42 4.95
N SER A 402 11.22 7.39 5.87
CA SER A 402 11.49 6.22 6.69
C SER A 402 10.35 5.89 7.66
N TRP A 403 10.33 4.66 8.13
CA TRP A 403 9.43 4.22 9.20
C TRP A 403 9.62 4.97 10.52
N ASN A 404 10.77 5.61 10.77
CA ASN A 404 11.00 6.38 12.00
C ASN A 404 9.95 7.48 12.19
N ARG A 405 9.59 8.19 11.11
CA ARG A 405 8.55 9.22 11.14
C ARG A 405 7.17 8.63 11.44
N SER A 406 6.80 7.57 10.75
CA SER A 406 5.49 6.90 10.89
C SER A 406 5.35 6.21 12.25
N ALA A 407 6.40 5.53 12.72
CA ALA A 407 6.46 4.91 14.05
C ALA A 407 6.28 5.95 15.17
N GLY A 408 6.83 7.15 15.01
CA GLY A 408 6.63 8.25 15.94
C GLY A 408 5.16 8.66 16.08
N ALA A 409 4.38 8.62 14.99
CA ALA A 409 2.95 8.90 15.02
C ALA A 409 2.17 7.77 15.74
N TYR A 410 2.44 6.51 15.39
CA TYR A 410 1.83 5.35 16.08
C TYR A 410 2.17 5.31 17.56
N ARG A 411 3.41 5.62 17.93
CA ARG A 411 3.84 5.67 19.35
C ARG A 411 3.00 6.66 20.16
N ARG A 412 2.66 7.82 19.61
CA ARG A 412 1.77 8.78 20.28
C ARG A 412 0.37 8.20 20.50
N ILE A 413 -0.20 7.56 19.48
CA ILE A 413 -1.52 6.91 19.58
C ILE A 413 -1.50 5.83 20.70
N TYR A 414 -0.48 4.97 20.75
CA TYR A 414 -0.38 3.93 21.78
C TYR A 414 -0.23 4.53 23.18
N GLN A 415 0.58 5.57 23.35
CA GLN A 415 0.76 6.26 24.63
C GLN A 415 -0.53 6.90 25.13
N ASP A 416 -1.30 7.53 24.24
CA ASP A 416 -2.58 8.15 24.59
C ASP A 416 -3.62 7.12 25.02
N LEU A 417 -3.66 5.96 24.35
CA LEU A 417 -4.55 4.86 24.71
C LEU A 417 -4.15 4.20 26.03
N SER A 418 -2.86 3.97 26.27
CA SER A 418 -2.37 3.38 27.52
C SER A 418 -2.65 4.25 28.74
N ARG A 419 -2.58 5.59 28.61
CA ARG A 419 -2.86 6.54 29.69
C ARG A 419 -4.34 6.62 30.09
N ARG A 420 -5.25 6.31 29.19
CA ARG A 420 -6.71 6.36 29.46
C ARG A 420 -7.21 5.15 30.24
N ASN A 421 -6.41 4.10 30.33
CA ASN A 421 -6.75 2.87 31.04
C ASN A 421 -6.16 2.81 32.46
N HIS A 422 -5.46 3.84 32.88
CA HIS A 422 -4.99 4.07 34.25
C HIS A 422 -5.72 5.28 34.85
#